data_3844329d604ea93e2edc212a6d4c45b9
#
_entry.id   3844329d604ea93e2edc212a6d4c45b9
#
_cell.length_a   1.000
_cell.length_b   1.000
_cell.length_c   1.000
_cell.angle_alpha   90.00
_cell.angle_beta   90.00
_cell.angle_gamma   90.00
#
_symmetry.space_group_name_H-M   'P 1'
#
loop_
_entity.id
_entity.type
_entity.pdbx_description
1 polymer ?
#
loop_
_entity_poly.entity_id
_entity_poly.type
_entity_poly.pdbx_seq_one_letter_code
_entity_poly.pdbx_strand_id
1 'polypeptide(L)'
;QKEQVVLRAEPSDSSEGIGVVTGASQAVHVLETRSDGWSLVETYSSSFHDSKVKAWNAFVTGYIRTNKLKTYNVRTDYGMIIDKLTQSLYIFKDGKLFTTLAVSTGLYNERQPYNETRSGEFVIISRVGDFKSDNLVCGMGLRFNSGDLLHEVPHVKNADGTRNYKNCEPKLGSRASHGCVRVQRLKNADGINMTWVWNNIKVGTKLVIWEDFAGRQMEIPADETPLYYNPDGGSSYHSTANC
;
A
#
# COMPACT_ATOMS: atom_id res chain seq x y z
N GLN A 1 4.63 -16.58 0.19
CA GLN A 1 4.80 -15.10 0.13
C GLN A 1 4.75 -14.54 -1.30
N LYS A 2 4.88 -15.38 -2.33
CA LYS A 2 4.82 -14.97 -3.75
C LYS A 2 3.61 -15.56 -4.48
N GLU A 3 2.69 -16.22 -3.78
CA GLU A 3 1.50 -16.78 -4.40
C GLU A 3 0.59 -15.63 -4.85
N GLN A 4 0.33 -15.58 -6.14
CA GLN A 4 -0.66 -14.70 -6.74
C GLN A 4 -1.89 -15.51 -7.10
N VAL A 5 -3.05 -15.01 -6.70
CA VAL A 5 -4.34 -15.54 -7.07
C VAL A 5 -4.93 -14.65 -8.16
N VAL A 6 -5.29 -15.26 -9.28
CA VAL A 6 -5.87 -14.54 -10.43
C VAL A 6 -7.34 -14.24 -10.15
N LEU A 7 -7.74 -13.00 -10.36
CA LEU A 7 -9.13 -12.57 -10.46
C LEU A 7 -9.62 -12.79 -11.90
N ARG A 8 -10.80 -13.36 -12.04
CA ARG A 8 -11.40 -13.73 -13.31
C ARG A 8 -12.55 -12.80 -13.68
N ALA A 9 -12.75 -12.57 -14.97
CA ALA A 9 -13.90 -11.80 -15.46
C ALA A 9 -15.24 -12.52 -15.19
N GLU A 10 -15.24 -13.86 -15.28
CA GLU A 10 -16.38 -14.72 -15.04
C GLU A 10 -16.03 -15.83 -14.03
N PRO A 11 -17.02 -16.46 -13.35
CA PRO A 11 -16.77 -17.51 -12.36
C PRO A 11 -16.34 -18.84 -13.00
N SER A 12 -15.22 -18.81 -13.72
CA SER A 12 -14.66 -19.96 -14.44
C SER A 12 -13.13 -19.90 -14.46
N ASP A 13 -12.46 -21.04 -14.29
CA ASP A 13 -11.01 -21.15 -14.39
C ASP A 13 -10.47 -20.86 -15.80
N SER A 14 -11.30 -21.02 -16.82
CA SER A 14 -10.96 -20.72 -18.22
C SER A 14 -11.25 -19.27 -18.62
N SER A 15 -11.91 -18.49 -17.76
CA SER A 15 -12.20 -17.09 -18.02
C SER A 15 -10.94 -16.23 -18.04
N GLU A 16 -11.01 -15.08 -18.69
CA GLU A 16 -9.93 -14.09 -18.72
C GLU A 16 -9.50 -13.68 -17.31
N GLY A 17 -8.20 -13.60 -17.10
CA GLY A 17 -7.61 -13.02 -15.89
C GLY A 17 -7.56 -11.50 -16.00
N ILE A 18 -8.27 -10.80 -15.12
CA ILE A 18 -8.38 -9.33 -15.13
C ILE A 18 -7.55 -8.65 -14.04
N GLY A 19 -7.04 -9.39 -13.09
CA GLY A 19 -6.20 -8.89 -12.02
C GLY A 19 -5.56 -10.02 -11.23
N VAL A 20 -4.71 -9.66 -10.28
CA VAL A 20 -4.11 -10.60 -9.33
C VAL A 20 -4.13 -10.01 -7.93
N VAL A 21 -4.28 -10.85 -6.93
CA VAL A 21 -4.09 -10.50 -5.52
C VAL A 21 -2.94 -11.31 -4.93
N THR A 22 -2.23 -10.71 -4.01
CA THR A 22 -1.13 -11.39 -3.31
C THR A 22 -1.68 -12.16 -2.13
N GLY A 23 -1.47 -13.47 -2.13
CA GLY A 23 -1.89 -14.35 -1.05
C GLY A 23 -1.29 -13.97 0.30
N ALA A 24 -2.05 -14.15 1.35
CA ALA A 24 -1.71 -13.96 2.76
C ALA A 24 -1.53 -12.51 3.25
N SER A 25 -1.50 -11.51 2.39
CA SER A 25 -1.28 -10.11 2.83
C SER A 25 -2.33 -9.12 2.38
N GLN A 26 -2.93 -9.35 1.22
CA GLN A 26 -3.89 -8.42 0.62
C GLN A 26 -5.31 -8.79 0.99
N ALA A 27 -6.07 -7.81 1.45
CA ALA A 27 -7.51 -7.94 1.65
C ALA A 27 -8.28 -7.64 0.36
N VAL A 28 -9.47 -8.20 0.27
CA VAL A 28 -10.44 -7.94 -0.80
C VAL A 28 -11.81 -7.67 -0.19
N HIS A 29 -12.61 -6.85 -0.84
CA HIS A 29 -14.01 -6.67 -0.46
C HIS A 29 -14.85 -7.74 -1.15
N VAL A 30 -15.52 -8.58 -0.36
CA VAL A 30 -16.40 -9.62 -0.89
C VAL A 30 -17.78 -9.04 -1.11
N LEU A 31 -18.21 -8.94 -2.38
CA LEU A 31 -19.51 -8.42 -2.77
C LEU A 31 -20.57 -9.52 -2.77
N GLU A 32 -20.20 -10.73 -3.18
CA GLU A 32 -21.10 -11.89 -3.25
C GLU A 32 -20.32 -13.19 -3.01
N THR A 33 -20.89 -14.10 -2.27
CA THR A 33 -20.42 -15.50 -2.17
C THR A 33 -21.45 -16.42 -2.81
N ARG A 34 -21.05 -17.12 -3.86
CA ARG A 34 -21.91 -17.99 -4.67
C ARG A 34 -21.83 -19.44 -4.23
N SER A 35 -22.90 -20.19 -4.48
CA SER A 35 -22.97 -21.63 -4.17
C SER A 35 -22.09 -22.50 -5.07
N ASP A 36 -21.63 -21.98 -6.22
CA ASP A 36 -20.76 -22.69 -7.18
C ASP A 36 -19.25 -22.64 -6.81
N GLY A 37 -18.92 -22.13 -5.63
CA GLY A 37 -17.55 -22.07 -5.12
C GLY A 37 -16.74 -20.85 -5.60
N TRP A 38 -17.42 -19.83 -6.14
CA TRP A 38 -16.85 -18.56 -6.51
C TRP A 38 -17.37 -17.42 -5.62
N SER A 39 -16.55 -16.40 -5.46
CA SER A 39 -16.94 -15.13 -4.82
C SER A 39 -16.63 -13.99 -5.76
N LEU A 40 -17.57 -13.04 -5.90
CA LEU A 40 -17.34 -11.76 -6.54
C LEU A 40 -16.68 -10.85 -5.55
N VAL A 41 -15.55 -10.25 -5.93
CA VAL A 41 -14.76 -9.36 -5.07
C VAL A 41 -14.32 -8.12 -5.82
N GLU A 42 -14.04 -7.06 -5.07
CA GLU A 42 -13.39 -5.87 -5.60
C GLU A 42 -12.10 -5.58 -4.83
N THR A 43 -11.07 -5.12 -5.52
CA THR A 43 -9.77 -4.77 -4.95
C THR A 43 -8.87 -4.11 -5.99
N TYR A 44 -7.73 -3.56 -5.55
CA TYR A 44 -6.64 -3.21 -6.46
C TYR A 44 -5.83 -4.44 -6.85
N SER A 45 -5.48 -4.54 -8.12
CA SER A 45 -4.62 -5.61 -8.62
C SER A 45 -3.17 -5.38 -8.20
N SER A 46 -2.57 -6.38 -7.57
CA SER A 46 -1.16 -6.38 -7.15
C SER A 46 -0.24 -7.04 -8.18
N SER A 47 -0.37 -6.66 -9.45
CA SER A 47 0.52 -7.15 -10.50
C SER A 47 1.96 -6.68 -10.28
N PHE A 48 2.91 -7.58 -10.54
CA PHE A 48 4.35 -7.33 -10.56
C PHE A 48 4.89 -7.59 -11.97
N HIS A 49 6.13 -7.26 -12.21
CA HIS A 49 6.78 -7.45 -13.50
C HIS A 49 6.63 -8.88 -14.06
N ASP A 50 6.72 -9.88 -13.21
CA ASP A 50 6.60 -11.32 -13.56
C ASP A 50 5.18 -11.88 -13.47
N SER A 51 4.18 -11.06 -13.12
CA SER A 51 2.78 -11.50 -13.06
C SER A 51 2.26 -11.91 -14.43
N LYS A 52 1.44 -12.96 -14.47
CA LYS A 52 0.78 -13.42 -15.69
C LYS A 52 -0.26 -12.41 -16.20
N VAL A 53 -0.96 -11.74 -15.29
CA VAL A 53 -1.92 -10.69 -15.60
C VAL A 53 -1.26 -9.34 -15.35
N LYS A 54 -1.26 -8.47 -16.35
CA LYS A 54 -0.60 -7.15 -16.33
C LYS A 54 -1.63 -6.03 -16.04
N ALA A 55 -2.26 -6.09 -14.89
CA ALA A 55 -3.21 -5.08 -14.41
C ALA A 55 -2.54 -4.25 -13.32
N TRP A 56 -1.65 -3.34 -13.71
CA TRP A 56 -0.82 -2.55 -12.81
C TRP A 56 -1.68 -1.62 -11.96
N ASN A 57 -1.79 -1.91 -10.65
CA ASN A 57 -2.50 -1.09 -9.68
C ASN A 57 -3.92 -0.69 -10.13
N ALA A 58 -4.55 -1.51 -10.98
CA ALA A 58 -5.91 -1.29 -11.45
C ALA A 58 -6.91 -1.72 -10.39
N PHE A 59 -7.93 -0.89 -10.15
CA PHE A 59 -9.09 -1.31 -9.36
C PHE A 59 -9.96 -2.22 -10.21
N VAL A 60 -10.23 -3.43 -9.73
CA VAL A 60 -10.92 -4.47 -10.48
C VAL A 60 -12.03 -5.11 -9.64
N THR A 61 -13.15 -5.41 -10.30
CA THR A 61 -14.22 -6.25 -9.76
C THR A 61 -14.22 -7.56 -10.55
N GLY A 62 -14.09 -8.68 -9.88
CA GLY A 62 -13.97 -9.97 -10.54
C GLY A 62 -14.14 -11.16 -9.60
N TYR A 63 -14.07 -12.34 -10.16
CA TYR A 63 -14.32 -13.57 -9.44
C TYR A 63 -13.03 -14.23 -8.94
N ILE A 64 -13.11 -14.75 -7.72
CA ILE A 64 -12.05 -15.55 -7.09
C ILE A 64 -12.67 -16.86 -6.56
N ARG A 65 -11.90 -17.95 -6.53
CA ARG A 65 -12.35 -19.15 -5.85
C ARG A 65 -12.54 -18.87 -4.36
N THR A 66 -13.75 -19.17 -3.83
CA THR A 66 -14.11 -18.90 -2.42
C THR A 66 -13.14 -19.54 -1.43
N ASN A 67 -12.61 -20.74 -1.76
CA ASN A 67 -11.62 -21.43 -0.92
C ASN A 67 -10.23 -20.76 -0.85
N LYS A 68 -9.98 -19.72 -1.65
CA LYS A 68 -8.79 -18.88 -1.55
C LYS A 68 -8.97 -17.72 -0.56
N LEU A 69 -10.18 -17.48 -0.12
CA LEU A 69 -10.51 -16.45 0.86
C LEU A 69 -10.46 -17.02 2.28
N LYS A 70 -10.03 -16.20 3.21
CA LYS A 70 -10.11 -16.47 4.65
C LYS A 70 -10.29 -15.18 5.43
N THR A 71 -11.01 -15.27 6.52
CA THR A 71 -11.05 -14.17 7.48
C THR A 71 -9.73 -14.07 8.22
N TYR A 72 -9.25 -12.85 8.41
CA TYR A 72 -8.05 -12.57 9.17
C TYR A 72 -8.35 -11.51 10.23
N ASN A 73 -8.03 -11.81 11.49
CA ASN A 73 -8.19 -10.87 12.60
C ASN A 73 -6.97 -9.95 12.65
N VAL A 74 -7.14 -8.71 12.19
CA VAL A 74 -6.09 -7.70 12.27
C VAL A 74 -5.88 -7.23 13.71
N ARG A 75 -4.68 -6.72 14.00
CA ARG A 75 -4.42 -6.02 15.26
C ARG A 75 -5.24 -4.74 15.33
N THR A 76 -5.67 -4.39 16.54
CA THR A 76 -6.51 -3.21 16.80
C THR A 76 -5.78 -2.10 17.54
N ASP A 77 -4.57 -2.36 18.06
CA ASP A 77 -3.75 -1.37 18.78
C ASP A 77 -3.21 -0.27 17.84
N TYR A 78 -2.76 -0.65 16.64
CA TYR A 78 -2.29 0.28 15.63
C TYR A 78 -2.87 -0.03 14.27
N GLY A 79 -3.07 1.03 13.47
CA GLY A 79 -3.37 0.98 12.04
C GLY A 79 -2.53 2.01 11.29
N MET A 80 -2.36 1.80 9.99
CA MET A 80 -1.55 2.69 9.16
C MET A 80 -2.28 3.01 7.86
N ILE A 81 -2.14 4.26 7.40
CA ILE A 81 -2.57 4.70 6.07
C ILE A 81 -1.39 5.37 5.39
N ILE A 82 -1.08 4.95 4.16
CA ILE A 82 -0.16 5.65 3.27
C ILE A 82 -0.97 6.38 2.23
N ASP A 83 -0.79 7.68 2.17
CA ASP A 83 -1.33 8.54 1.11
C ASP A 83 -0.21 8.79 0.08
N LYS A 84 -0.38 8.23 -1.11
CA LYS A 84 0.58 8.37 -2.19
C LYS A 84 0.58 9.77 -2.82
N LEU A 85 -0.50 10.54 -2.67
CA LEU A 85 -0.57 11.92 -3.17
C LEU A 85 0.28 12.85 -2.32
N THR A 86 0.07 12.83 -1.01
CA THR A 86 0.79 13.70 -0.06
C THR A 86 2.12 13.13 0.40
N GLN A 87 2.45 11.89 0.01
CA GLN A 87 3.65 11.17 0.44
C GLN A 87 3.77 11.10 1.97
N SER A 88 2.66 10.74 2.61
CA SER A 88 2.51 10.71 4.07
C SER A 88 2.11 9.32 4.55
N LEU A 89 2.66 8.93 5.70
CA LEU A 89 2.25 7.77 6.47
C LEU A 89 1.55 8.27 7.74
N TYR A 90 0.25 8.05 7.82
CA TYR A 90 -0.56 8.29 9.00
C TYR A 90 -0.57 7.04 9.88
N ILE A 91 -0.22 7.18 11.14
CA ILE A 91 -0.27 6.11 12.13
C ILE A 91 -1.40 6.41 13.10
N PHE A 92 -2.29 5.45 13.27
CA PHE A 92 -3.39 5.50 14.20
C PHE A 92 -3.10 4.59 15.38
N LYS A 93 -3.47 5.04 16.58
CA LYS A 93 -3.45 4.26 17.81
C LYS A 93 -4.85 4.28 18.43
N ASP A 94 -5.40 3.12 18.71
CA ASP A 94 -6.73 2.98 19.29
C ASP A 94 -7.80 3.81 18.53
N GLY A 95 -7.73 3.79 17.19
CA GLY A 95 -8.65 4.49 16.29
C GLY A 95 -8.43 6.00 16.13
N LYS A 96 -7.45 6.60 16.81
CA LYS A 96 -7.15 8.04 16.74
C LYS A 96 -5.82 8.27 16.01
N LEU A 97 -5.73 9.34 15.22
CA LEU A 97 -4.47 9.75 14.62
C LEU A 97 -3.44 9.99 15.72
N PHE A 98 -2.35 9.23 15.66
CA PHE A 98 -1.25 9.29 16.63
C PHE A 98 -0.12 10.17 16.13
N THR A 99 0.31 10.01 14.85
CA THR A 99 1.38 10.79 14.24
C THR A 99 1.36 10.66 12.73
N THR A 100 2.07 11.55 12.05
CA THR A 100 2.29 11.53 10.60
C THR A 100 3.78 11.56 10.30
N LEU A 101 4.22 10.71 9.38
CA LEU A 101 5.60 10.63 8.91
C LEU A 101 5.68 10.90 7.41
N ALA A 102 6.74 11.55 6.98
CA ALA A 102 7.04 11.67 5.55
C ALA A 102 7.52 10.33 4.99
N VAL A 103 7.06 10.02 3.78
CA VAL A 103 7.46 8.80 3.05
C VAL A 103 7.90 9.11 1.62
N SER A 104 8.46 8.12 0.95
CA SER A 104 8.63 8.09 -0.51
C SER A 104 8.11 6.76 -1.03
N THR A 105 7.09 6.83 -1.86
CA THR A 105 6.48 5.67 -2.52
C THR A 105 7.12 5.40 -3.88
N GLY A 106 6.67 4.36 -4.57
CA GLY A 106 7.13 3.98 -5.89
C GLY A 106 6.81 5.01 -6.96
N LEU A 107 7.78 5.24 -7.84
CA LEU A 107 7.65 6.17 -8.95
C LEU A 107 6.90 5.48 -10.10
N TYR A 108 5.72 5.99 -10.44
CA TYR A 108 5.06 5.60 -11.68
C TYR A 108 5.92 5.98 -12.89
N ASN A 109 6.07 5.03 -13.80
CA ASN A 109 6.77 5.23 -15.07
C ASN A 109 6.07 4.34 -16.10
N GLU A 110 5.71 4.90 -17.26
CA GLU A 110 5.04 4.14 -18.34
C GLU A 110 5.83 2.93 -18.84
N ARG A 111 7.17 3.00 -18.79
CA ARG A 111 8.04 1.88 -19.15
C ARG A 111 8.16 0.82 -18.04
N GLN A 112 7.90 1.22 -16.80
CA GLN A 112 8.00 0.38 -15.59
C GLN A 112 6.83 0.65 -14.65
N PRO A 113 5.57 0.46 -15.09
CA PRO A 113 4.39 0.76 -14.29
C PRO A 113 4.32 -0.09 -13.00
N TYR A 114 4.99 -1.23 -13.00
CA TYR A 114 5.14 -2.10 -11.83
C TYR A 114 6.01 -1.52 -10.71
N ASN A 115 6.67 -0.39 -10.91
CA ASN A 115 7.40 0.33 -9.85
C ASN A 115 6.50 1.19 -8.96
N GLU A 116 5.25 1.41 -9.35
CA GLU A 116 4.31 2.10 -8.47
C GLU A 116 4.02 1.26 -7.23
N THR A 117 3.98 1.89 -6.05
CA THR A 117 3.51 1.24 -4.82
C THR A 117 2.05 0.81 -4.98
N ARG A 118 1.73 -0.46 -4.71
CA ARG A 118 0.37 -1.01 -4.86
C ARG A 118 -0.58 -0.36 -3.89
N SER A 119 -1.74 0.06 -4.42
CA SER A 119 -2.87 0.54 -3.62
C SER A 119 -3.67 -0.63 -3.05
N GLY A 120 -4.50 -0.36 -2.06
CA GLY A 120 -5.40 -1.34 -1.47
C GLY A 120 -5.15 -1.56 0.02
N GLU A 121 -5.71 -2.64 0.53
CA GLU A 121 -5.65 -2.99 1.94
C GLU A 121 -4.74 -4.20 2.15
N PHE A 122 -3.82 -4.06 3.10
CA PHE A 122 -2.81 -5.06 3.42
C PHE A 122 -2.69 -5.28 4.92
N VAL A 123 -1.96 -6.31 5.28
CA VAL A 123 -1.45 -6.51 6.64
C VAL A 123 0.07 -6.65 6.61
N ILE A 124 0.74 -6.19 7.64
CA ILE A 124 2.17 -6.48 7.84
C ILE A 124 2.30 -7.99 8.08
N ILE A 125 3.05 -8.69 7.21
CA ILE A 125 3.14 -10.16 7.22
C ILE A 125 4.47 -10.68 7.74
N SER A 126 5.53 -9.88 7.68
CA SER A 126 6.84 -10.29 8.22
C SER A 126 7.74 -9.11 8.52
N ARG A 127 8.68 -9.35 9.42
CA ARG A 127 9.78 -8.45 9.78
C ARG A 127 11.05 -8.98 9.09
N VAL A 128 11.48 -8.30 8.05
CA VAL A 128 12.62 -8.73 7.22
C VAL A 128 13.96 -8.28 7.83
N GLY A 129 13.97 -7.13 8.50
CA GLY A 129 15.19 -6.48 8.98
C GLY A 129 15.89 -5.73 7.85
N ASP A 130 17.22 -5.71 7.91
CA ASP A 130 18.03 -5.03 6.90
C ASP A 130 18.17 -5.90 5.65
N PHE A 131 18.05 -5.27 4.49
CA PHE A 131 18.22 -5.92 3.19
C PHE A 131 18.93 -5.00 2.19
N LYS A 132 19.41 -5.58 1.10
CA LYS A 132 20.03 -4.83 0.01
C LYS A 132 19.08 -4.72 -1.19
N SER A 133 19.12 -3.56 -1.84
CA SER A 133 18.55 -3.32 -3.15
C SER A 133 19.61 -2.62 -3.98
N ASP A 134 20.20 -3.34 -4.93
CA ASP A 134 21.41 -2.94 -5.66
C ASP A 134 22.54 -2.57 -4.68
N ASN A 135 23.06 -1.34 -4.79
CA ASN A 135 24.11 -0.81 -3.90
C ASN A 135 23.56 -0.15 -2.62
N LEU A 136 22.24 -0.15 -2.43
CA LEU A 136 21.58 0.47 -1.31
C LEU A 136 21.35 -0.54 -0.18
N VAL A 137 21.51 -0.09 1.05
CA VAL A 137 21.08 -0.79 2.26
C VAL A 137 19.78 -0.17 2.74
N CYS A 138 18.76 -1.00 2.87
CA CYS A 138 17.43 -0.65 3.35
C CYS A 138 17.25 -1.25 4.75
N GLY A 139 17.13 -0.41 5.76
CA GLY A 139 17.01 -0.87 7.15
C GLY A 139 15.57 -1.11 7.60
N MET A 140 15.40 -2.04 8.54
CA MET A 140 14.15 -2.23 9.26
C MET A 140 12.92 -2.58 8.38
N GLY A 141 13.11 -3.46 7.39
CA GLY A 141 12.06 -3.83 6.43
C GLY A 141 10.87 -4.55 7.06
N LEU A 142 9.68 -3.98 6.94
CA LEU A 142 8.37 -4.56 7.27
C LEU A 142 7.64 -4.91 5.98
N ARG A 143 7.42 -6.19 5.72
CA ARG A 143 6.76 -6.63 4.48
C ARG A 143 5.25 -6.54 4.61
N PHE A 144 4.61 -5.89 3.63
CA PHE A 144 3.16 -5.82 3.53
C PHE A 144 2.62 -6.46 2.24
N ASN A 145 3.44 -6.62 1.22
CA ASN A 145 3.05 -7.29 -0.01
C ASN A 145 4.22 -8.16 -0.50
N SER A 146 4.05 -8.92 -1.56
CA SER A 146 5.02 -9.88 -2.10
C SER A 146 6.45 -9.30 -2.17
N GLY A 147 6.63 -8.22 -2.92
CA GLY A 147 7.91 -7.54 -3.10
C GLY A 147 8.03 -6.22 -2.33
N ASP A 148 6.94 -5.72 -1.77
CA ASP A 148 6.89 -4.36 -1.22
C ASP A 148 7.03 -4.36 0.31
N LEU A 149 7.89 -3.47 0.80
CA LEU A 149 8.19 -3.29 2.21
C LEU A 149 8.09 -1.81 2.61
N LEU A 150 7.72 -1.56 3.87
CA LEU A 150 8.10 -0.31 4.52
C LEU A 150 9.51 -0.48 5.07
N HIS A 151 10.37 0.52 4.88
CA HIS A 151 11.73 0.50 5.41
C HIS A 151 12.28 1.91 5.61
N GLU A 152 13.36 2.05 6.37
CA GLU A 152 14.06 3.33 6.52
C GLU A 152 14.54 3.87 5.16
N VAL A 153 14.63 5.20 5.03
CA VAL A 153 15.32 5.81 3.89
C VAL A 153 16.65 5.07 3.63
N PRO A 154 16.90 4.58 2.40
CA PRO A 154 18.09 3.80 2.11
C PRO A 154 19.38 4.62 2.21
N HIS A 155 20.47 3.93 2.42
CA HIS A 155 21.80 4.52 2.42
C HIS A 155 22.82 3.68 1.63
N VAL A 156 23.87 4.33 1.18
CA VAL A 156 25.08 3.67 0.71
C VAL A 156 26.04 3.55 1.88
N LYS A 157 26.74 2.43 1.98
CA LYS A 157 27.79 2.26 2.96
C LYS A 157 29.11 2.79 2.38
N ASN A 158 29.70 3.80 3.03
CA ASN A 158 31.01 4.33 2.66
C ASN A 158 32.13 3.31 2.92
N ALA A 159 33.31 3.58 2.38
CA ALA A 159 34.49 2.72 2.60
C ALA A 159 34.90 2.60 4.08
N ASP A 160 34.69 3.66 4.87
CA ASP A 160 34.93 3.70 6.32
C ASP A 160 33.82 3.03 7.16
N GLY A 161 32.80 2.47 6.50
CA GLY A 161 31.67 1.82 7.14
C GLY A 161 30.54 2.77 7.56
N THR A 162 30.68 4.08 7.43
CA THR A 162 29.63 5.06 7.74
C THR A 162 28.48 5.00 6.75
N ARG A 163 27.30 5.45 7.17
CA ARG A 163 26.07 5.47 6.35
C ARG A 163 25.95 6.79 5.61
N ASN A 164 25.77 6.74 4.30
CA ASN A 164 25.60 7.91 3.46
C ASN A 164 24.18 7.95 2.88
N TYR A 165 23.38 8.88 3.33
CA TYR A 165 22.00 9.09 2.93
C TYR A 165 21.81 10.17 1.85
N LYS A 166 22.89 10.82 1.42
CA LYS A 166 22.88 12.03 0.56
C LYS A 166 22.03 11.88 -0.70
N ASN A 167 21.97 10.68 -1.28
CA ASN A 167 21.23 10.44 -2.52
C ASN A 167 19.75 10.04 -2.32
N CYS A 168 19.37 9.62 -1.12
CA CYS A 168 18.04 9.07 -0.86
C CYS A 168 17.20 9.99 0.04
N GLU A 169 17.80 10.61 1.05
CA GLU A 169 17.08 11.43 2.02
C GLU A 169 16.44 12.69 1.39
N PRO A 170 17.08 13.43 0.44
CA PRO A 170 16.46 14.57 -0.22
C PRO A 170 15.23 14.22 -1.09
N LYS A 171 15.02 12.93 -1.38
CA LYS A 171 13.86 12.45 -2.14
C LYS A 171 12.67 12.10 -1.26
N LEU A 172 12.82 12.17 0.06
CA LEU A 172 11.72 11.95 0.98
C LEU A 172 10.63 13.00 0.76
N GLY A 173 9.36 12.58 0.80
CA GLY A 173 8.24 13.44 0.43
C GLY A 173 7.93 13.48 -1.06
N SER A 174 8.68 12.70 -1.88
CA SER A 174 8.40 12.53 -3.31
C SER A 174 8.44 11.05 -3.71
N ARG A 175 7.83 10.70 -4.84
CA ARG A 175 7.92 9.35 -5.38
C ARG A 175 9.33 9.08 -5.90
N ALA A 176 9.98 8.03 -5.41
CA ALA A 176 11.37 7.78 -5.74
C ALA A 176 11.82 6.32 -5.56
N SER A 177 10.91 5.41 -5.23
CA SER A 177 11.22 3.99 -5.04
C SER A 177 10.76 3.14 -6.22
N HIS A 178 10.97 1.82 -6.14
CA HIS A 178 10.51 0.83 -7.10
C HIS A 178 9.39 -0.06 -6.55
N GLY A 179 8.54 0.50 -5.67
CA GLY A 179 7.39 -0.19 -5.05
C GLY A 179 7.41 -0.13 -3.53
N CYS A 180 8.56 -0.32 -2.90
CA CYS A 180 8.73 -0.16 -1.45
C CYS A 180 8.38 1.26 -0.99
N VAL A 181 8.06 1.41 0.29
CA VAL A 181 7.79 2.70 0.92
C VAL A 181 8.96 3.05 1.84
N ARG A 182 9.68 4.11 1.49
CA ARG A 182 10.77 4.67 2.30
C ARG A 182 10.17 5.58 3.36
N VAL A 183 10.49 5.34 4.63
CA VAL A 183 9.96 6.10 5.77
C VAL A 183 11.07 6.95 6.36
N GLN A 184 10.75 8.17 6.79
CA GLN A 184 11.70 9.12 7.35
C GLN A 184 12.55 8.53 8.48
N ARG A 185 13.83 8.83 8.46
CA ARG A 185 14.84 8.42 9.43
C ARG A 185 14.92 9.40 10.62
N LEU A 186 14.82 10.68 10.33
CA LEU A 186 14.84 11.71 11.36
C LEU A 186 13.50 11.71 12.09
N LYS A 187 13.56 12.00 13.38
CA LYS A 187 12.35 12.13 14.21
C LYS A 187 11.54 13.35 13.78
N ASN A 188 10.22 13.18 13.70
CA ASN A 188 9.28 14.31 13.57
C ASN A 188 9.11 15.05 14.90
N ALA A 189 8.17 16.02 14.95
CA ALA A 189 7.88 16.81 16.16
C ALA A 189 7.41 15.94 17.35
N ASP A 190 6.78 14.79 17.07
CA ASP A 190 6.32 13.84 18.08
C ASP A 190 7.44 12.88 18.57
N GLY A 191 8.65 13.03 18.06
CA GLY A 191 9.80 12.16 18.36
C GLY A 191 9.76 10.81 17.63
N ILE A 192 8.92 10.66 16.61
CA ILE A 192 8.63 9.41 15.89
C ILE A 192 9.40 9.35 14.56
N ASN A 193 9.85 8.17 14.19
CA ASN A 193 10.55 7.88 12.93
C ASN A 193 10.44 6.38 12.57
N MET A 194 11.15 5.93 11.53
CA MET A 194 11.15 4.51 11.14
C MET A 194 11.62 3.57 12.26
N THR A 195 12.56 3.97 13.12
CA THR A 195 12.97 3.14 14.26
C THR A 195 11.80 2.90 15.23
N TRP A 196 10.99 3.92 15.47
CA TRP A 196 9.79 3.77 16.28
C TRP A 196 8.78 2.83 15.59
N VAL A 197 8.55 3.02 14.27
CA VAL A 197 7.67 2.14 13.48
C VAL A 197 8.13 0.69 13.60
N TRP A 198 9.42 0.44 13.39
CA TRP A 198 9.99 -0.90 13.55
C TRP A 198 9.73 -1.49 14.95
N ASN A 199 9.89 -0.73 15.99
CA ASN A 199 9.75 -1.24 17.36
C ASN A 199 8.29 -1.50 17.77
N ASN A 200 7.33 -0.73 17.26
CA ASN A 200 5.95 -0.74 17.73
C ASN A 200 4.99 -1.44 16.75
N ILE A 201 5.18 -1.30 15.44
CA ILE A 201 4.31 -1.95 14.44
C ILE A 201 4.68 -3.44 14.32
N LYS A 202 3.70 -4.29 14.50
CA LYS A 202 3.87 -5.76 14.55
C LYS A 202 3.21 -6.43 13.34
N VAL A 203 3.55 -7.69 13.12
CA VAL A 203 2.85 -8.56 12.17
C VAL A 203 1.36 -8.59 12.53
N GLY A 204 0.50 -8.50 11.52
CA GLY A 204 -0.96 -8.42 11.67
C GLY A 204 -1.50 -6.99 11.79
N THR A 205 -0.65 -5.94 11.82
CA THR A 205 -1.12 -4.56 11.75
C THR A 205 -1.68 -4.25 10.36
N LYS A 206 -2.87 -3.66 10.30
CA LYS A 206 -3.52 -3.23 9.05
C LYS A 206 -2.77 -2.04 8.44
N LEU A 207 -2.58 -2.10 7.13
CA LEU A 207 -2.03 -1.04 6.31
C LEU A 207 -2.97 -0.79 5.14
N VAL A 208 -3.44 0.44 4.99
CA VAL A 208 -4.18 0.90 3.82
C VAL A 208 -3.25 1.78 3.00
N ILE A 209 -3.20 1.58 1.70
CA ILE A 209 -2.47 2.44 0.77
C ILE A 209 -3.48 3.04 -0.18
N TRP A 210 -3.71 4.34 -0.04
CA TRP A 210 -4.64 5.05 -0.90
C TRP A 210 -4.05 5.23 -2.29
N GLU A 211 -4.89 5.03 -3.28
CA GLU A 211 -4.56 5.39 -4.63
C GLU A 211 -4.50 6.91 -4.74
N ASP A 212 -3.47 7.35 -5.52
CA ASP A 212 -3.34 8.74 -5.88
C ASP A 212 -3.46 8.81 -7.37
N PHE A 213 -3.90 8.71 -8.18
CA PHE A 213 -3.93 8.92 -9.63
C PHE A 213 -2.54 9.25 -10.23
N ALA A 214 -1.48 8.53 -9.82
CA ALA A 214 -0.14 8.69 -10.37
C ALA A 214 -0.16 8.75 -11.91
N GLY A 215 0.42 9.77 -12.48
CA GLY A 215 0.39 10.03 -13.92
C GLY A 215 -0.96 10.52 -14.45
N ARG A 216 -1.99 10.69 -13.60
CA ARG A 216 -3.26 11.32 -13.91
C ARG A 216 -3.31 12.69 -13.24
N GLN A 217 -3.91 13.67 -13.90
CA GLN A 217 -4.19 14.96 -13.25
C GLN A 217 -5.35 14.75 -12.27
N MET A 218 -5.11 15.06 -11.03
CA MET A 218 -6.17 15.22 -10.04
C MET A 218 -6.65 16.66 -10.10
N GLU A 219 -7.93 16.87 -10.38
CA GLU A 219 -8.55 18.17 -10.15
C GLU A 219 -8.66 18.37 -8.63
N ILE A 220 -7.85 19.25 -8.10
CA ILE A 220 -8.01 19.72 -6.72
C ILE A 220 -9.18 20.71 -6.75
N PRO A 221 -10.28 20.44 -6.03
CA PRO A 221 -11.37 21.41 -5.95
C PRO A 221 -10.86 22.76 -5.47
N ALA A 222 -11.41 23.85 -6.00
CA ALA A 222 -11.11 25.18 -5.47
C ALA A 222 -11.49 25.24 -3.98
N ASP A 223 -10.78 26.06 -3.19
CA ASP A 223 -10.98 26.17 -1.74
C ASP A 223 -12.43 26.47 -1.34
N GLU A 224 -13.20 27.11 -2.22
CA GLU A 224 -14.61 27.43 -2.01
C GLU A 224 -15.59 26.38 -2.57
N THR A 225 -15.11 25.25 -3.03
CA THR A 225 -15.98 24.18 -3.55
C THR A 225 -16.84 23.63 -2.42
N PRO A 226 -18.19 23.70 -2.50
CA PRO A 226 -19.05 23.18 -1.46
C PRO A 226 -18.88 21.66 -1.37
N LEU A 227 -18.67 21.16 -0.17
CA LEU A 227 -18.62 19.74 0.13
C LEU A 227 -19.88 19.35 0.88
N TYR A 228 -20.54 18.32 0.41
CA TYR A 228 -21.76 17.78 1.01
C TYR A 228 -21.42 16.54 1.84
N TYR A 229 -22.13 16.34 2.93
CA TYR A 229 -22.01 15.15 3.77
C TYR A 229 -23.38 14.64 4.16
N ASN A 230 -23.49 13.36 4.42
CA ASN A 230 -24.72 12.77 4.94
C ASN A 230 -24.72 12.90 6.49
N PRO A 231 -25.63 13.70 7.08
CA PRO A 231 -25.67 13.89 8.54
C PRO A 231 -26.12 12.64 9.30
N ASP A 232 -26.79 11.69 8.60
CA ASP A 232 -27.31 10.46 9.21
C ASP A 232 -26.31 9.31 9.19
N GLY A 233 -25.11 9.55 8.71
CA GLY A 233 -24.02 8.56 8.69
C GLY A 233 -23.30 8.52 7.35
N GLY A 234 -22.02 8.45 7.40
CA GLY A 234 -21.14 8.41 6.25
C GLY A 234 -19.74 8.93 6.65
N SER A 235 -18.72 8.39 6.04
CA SER A 235 -17.33 8.78 6.32
C SER A 235 -16.69 9.60 5.19
N SER A 236 -17.49 10.02 4.20
CA SER A 236 -16.99 10.69 3.00
C SER A 236 -17.71 12.00 2.76
N TYR A 237 -16.97 12.96 2.21
CA TYR A 237 -17.52 14.18 1.62
C TYR A 237 -17.73 13.96 0.12
N HIS A 238 -18.76 14.62 -0.44
CA HIS A 238 -19.14 14.50 -1.83
C HIS A 238 -19.12 15.86 -2.50
N SER A 239 -18.80 15.92 -3.78
CA SER A 239 -18.81 17.15 -4.57
C SER A 239 -20.21 17.53 -5.09
N THR A 240 -21.21 16.67 -4.88
CA THR A 240 -22.60 16.89 -5.29
C THR A 240 -23.56 16.62 -4.15
N ALA A 241 -24.68 17.33 -4.12
CA ALA A 241 -25.72 17.17 -3.11
C ALA A 241 -26.56 15.87 -3.26
N ASN A 242 -26.45 15.20 -4.39
CA ASN A 242 -27.21 13.98 -4.71
C ASN A 242 -26.35 12.75 -4.44
N CYS A 243 -26.30 12.33 -3.20
CA CYS A 243 -25.67 11.09 -2.77
C CYS A 243 -26.70 10.06 -2.36
#